data_62e61d88cd459e8985d9143aa00816c0
#
_entry.id   62e61d88cd459e8985d9143aa00816c0
#
_cell.length_a   1.000
_cell.length_b   1.000
_cell.length_c   1.000
_cell.angle_alpha   90.00
_cell.angle_beta   90.00
_cell.angle_gamma   90.00
#
_symmetry.space_group_name_H-M   'P 1'
#
loop_
_entity.id
_entity.type
_entity.pdbx_description
1 polymer ?
#
loop_
_entity_poly.entity_id
_entity_poly.type
_entity_poly.pdbx_seq_one_letter_code
_entity_poly.pdbx_strand_id
1 'polypeptide(L)'
;MRGHPGGEENSRRMIALSGLAPGASILDLGAGAGETVALLRALGYEAGGIDLAPRGAHVKKGDLLRVQAESDGYDGLISQCAFYLSGDIPAAFREAYRLLRPGGVLMYTDVCFAPARPIAEAAGFEIRYYEDMSALWREYYIEALWRGTADCCGIKGRCGYEMLICGKD
;
A
#
# COMPACT_ATOMS: atom_id res chain seq x y z
N MET A 1 0.89 -18.49 -4.42
CA MET A 1 -0.07 -17.39 -4.21
C MET A 1 0.64 -16.15 -4.72
N ARG A 2 0.04 -15.43 -5.66
CA ARG A 2 0.58 -14.16 -6.15
C ARG A 2 -0.27 -13.06 -5.52
N GLY A 3 0.35 -11.99 -5.01
CA GLY A 3 -0.35 -10.86 -4.46
C GLY A 3 -0.28 -10.74 -2.93
N HIS A 4 -1.23 -10.07 -2.35
CA HIS A 4 -1.36 -9.72 -0.95
C HIS A 4 -2.66 -10.29 -0.36
N PRO A 5 -2.86 -10.28 0.97
CA PRO A 5 -4.11 -10.73 1.61
C PRO A 5 -5.34 -10.05 1.00
N GLY A 6 -6.35 -10.85 0.66
CA GLY A 6 -7.57 -10.39 0.00
C GLY A 6 -7.45 -10.11 -1.50
N GLY A 7 -6.24 -10.15 -2.08
CA GLY A 7 -6.02 -10.04 -3.53
C GLY A 7 -6.70 -8.84 -4.19
N GLU A 8 -7.15 -9.01 -5.43
CA GLU A 8 -7.78 -7.96 -6.22
C GLU A 8 -9.05 -7.37 -5.56
N GLU A 9 -9.84 -8.19 -4.86
CA GLU A 9 -11.05 -7.73 -4.18
C GLU A 9 -10.71 -6.68 -3.12
N ASN A 10 -9.65 -6.92 -2.34
CA ASN A 10 -9.19 -5.96 -1.35
C ASN A 10 -8.68 -4.65 -2.00
N SER A 11 -7.94 -4.75 -3.10
CA SER A 11 -7.50 -3.57 -3.85
C SER A 11 -8.69 -2.74 -4.36
N ARG A 12 -9.71 -3.39 -4.93
CA ARG A 12 -10.95 -2.72 -5.38
C ARG A 12 -11.67 -2.02 -4.23
N ARG A 13 -11.73 -2.66 -3.08
CA ARG A 13 -12.33 -2.10 -1.87
C ARG A 13 -11.58 -0.85 -1.40
N MET A 14 -10.25 -0.88 -1.34
CA MET A 14 -9.42 0.28 -0.99
C MET A 14 -9.65 1.45 -1.94
N ILE A 15 -9.67 1.16 -3.26
CA ILE A 15 -9.93 2.15 -4.30
C ILE A 15 -11.32 2.78 -4.10
N ALA A 16 -12.35 1.98 -3.85
CA ALA A 16 -13.70 2.50 -3.60
C ALA A 16 -13.75 3.37 -2.33
N LEU A 17 -13.09 2.96 -1.25
CA LEU A 17 -13.02 3.72 0.01
C LEU A 17 -12.23 5.03 -0.12
N SER A 18 -11.31 5.14 -1.08
CA SER A 18 -10.53 6.36 -1.31
C SER A 18 -11.38 7.52 -1.81
N GLY A 19 -12.50 7.24 -2.48
CA GLY A 19 -13.34 8.26 -3.10
C GLY A 19 -12.73 8.94 -4.34
N LEU A 20 -11.57 8.48 -4.81
CA LEU A 20 -10.92 9.03 -6.01
C LEU A 20 -11.73 8.72 -7.27
N ALA A 21 -11.90 9.71 -8.13
CA ALA A 21 -12.57 9.55 -9.41
C ALA A 21 -11.61 8.99 -10.48
N PRO A 22 -12.10 8.26 -11.50
CA PRO A 22 -11.32 7.92 -12.69
C PRO A 22 -10.64 9.16 -13.30
N GLY A 23 -9.43 8.98 -13.83
CA GLY A 23 -8.55 10.06 -14.25
C GLY A 23 -7.60 10.57 -13.19
N ALA A 24 -7.81 10.25 -11.90
CA ALA A 24 -6.87 10.60 -10.85
C ALA A 24 -5.50 9.93 -11.06
N SER A 25 -4.43 10.65 -10.72
CA SER A 25 -3.06 10.14 -10.76
C SER A 25 -2.74 9.35 -9.50
N ILE A 26 -2.38 8.06 -9.65
CA ILE A 26 -2.11 7.15 -8.53
C ILE A 26 -0.73 6.49 -8.70
N LEU A 27 0.08 6.52 -7.63
CA LEU A 27 1.34 5.79 -7.57
C LEU A 27 1.23 4.61 -6.61
N ASP A 28 1.63 3.42 -7.06
CA ASP A 28 1.74 2.21 -6.25
C ASP A 28 3.16 2.10 -5.67
N LEU A 29 3.25 2.15 -4.33
CA LEU A 29 4.50 2.11 -3.57
C LEU A 29 4.81 0.66 -3.15
N GLY A 30 5.79 0.05 -3.82
CA GLY A 30 6.11 -1.37 -3.69
C GLY A 30 5.27 -2.25 -4.62
N ALA A 31 5.14 -1.82 -5.87
CA ALA A 31 4.22 -2.39 -6.85
C ALA A 31 4.59 -3.80 -7.36
N GLY A 32 5.80 -4.29 -7.09
CA GLY A 32 6.24 -5.64 -7.43
C GLY A 32 6.01 -6.03 -8.89
N ALA A 33 5.02 -6.90 -9.13
CA ALA A 33 4.64 -7.37 -10.47
C ALA A 33 3.67 -6.41 -11.19
N GLY A 34 3.18 -5.35 -10.53
CA GLY A 34 2.30 -4.35 -11.14
C GLY A 34 0.85 -4.79 -11.31
N GLU A 35 0.40 -5.80 -10.57
CA GLU A 35 -0.98 -6.29 -10.66
C GLU A 35 -1.98 -5.19 -10.25
N THR A 36 -1.70 -4.45 -9.16
CA THR A 36 -2.51 -3.32 -8.70
C THR A 36 -2.45 -2.14 -9.68
N VAL A 37 -1.28 -1.87 -10.25
CA VAL A 37 -1.13 -0.84 -11.29
C VAL A 37 -2.00 -1.18 -12.52
N ALA A 38 -1.99 -2.43 -12.97
CA ALA A 38 -2.81 -2.89 -14.09
C ALA A 38 -4.32 -2.75 -13.78
N LEU A 39 -4.74 -3.11 -12.57
CA LEU A 39 -6.11 -2.94 -12.10
C LEU A 39 -6.54 -1.47 -12.10
N LEU A 40 -5.72 -0.57 -11.53
CA LEU A 40 -6.00 0.87 -11.49
C LEU A 40 -6.18 1.43 -12.90
N ARG A 41 -5.28 1.07 -13.82
CA ARG A 41 -5.37 1.50 -15.23
C ARG A 41 -6.63 0.98 -15.92
N ALA A 42 -7.01 -0.27 -15.67
CA ALA A 42 -8.25 -0.86 -16.19
C ALA A 42 -9.51 -0.15 -15.64
N LEU A 43 -9.43 0.43 -14.46
CA LEU A 43 -10.50 1.24 -13.84
C LEU A 43 -10.48 2.72 -14.29
N GLY A 44 -9.57 3.10 -15.18
CA GLY A 44 -9.50 4.44 -15.77
C GLY A 44 -8.65 5.45 -14.98
N TYR A 45 -7.81 4.99 -14.05
CA TYR A 45 -6.86 5.87 -13.34
C TYR A 45 -5.55 6.04 -14.14
N GLU A 46 -4.89 7.18 -13.96
CA GLU A 46 -3.52 7.39 -14.42
C GLU A 46 -2.55 6.78 -13.41
N ALA A 47 -2.22 5.49 -13.58
CA ALA A 47 -1.47 4.76 -12.59
C ALA A 47 -0.10 4.30 -13.09
N GLY A 48 0.89 4.39 -12.20
CA GLY A 48 2.22 3.80 -12.30
C GLY A 48 2.64 3.22 -10.95
N GLY A 49 3.75 2.51 -10.94
CA GLY A 49 4.28 1.94 -9.69
C GLY A 49 5.79 2.09 -9.58
N ILE A 50 6.30 1.97 -8.38
CA ILE A 50 7.72 1.84 -8.08
C ILE A 50 7.97 0.61 -7.23
N ASP A 51 9.14 -0.01 -7.42
CA ASP A 51 9.61 -1.15 -6.63
C ASP A 51 11.15 -1.21 -6.68
N LEU A 52 11.80 -1.74 -5.65
CA LEU A 52 13.25 -1.96 -5.65
C LEU A 52 13.68 -2.98 -6.71
N ALA A 53 12.81 -3.96 -6.99
CA ALA A 53 13.00 -5.02 -7.99
C ALA A 53 11.77 -5.16 -8.89
N PRO A 54 11.48 -4.19 -9.76
CA PRO A 54 10.26 -4.17 -10.58
C PRO A 54 10.20 -5.38 -11.52
N ARG A 55 9.01 -5.97 -11.63
CA ARG A 55 8.78 -7.15 -12.49
C ARG A 55 7.61 -6.96 -13.45
N GLY A 56 6.91 -5.83 -13.40
CA GLY A 56 5.71 -5.54 -14.17
C GLY A 56 5.85 -4.38 -15.14
N ALA A 57 4.96 -4.34 -16.13
CA ALA A 57 4.77 -3.18 -16.97
C ALA A 57 4.28 -1.99 -16.12
N HIS A 58 4.71 -0.77 -16.46
CA HIS A 58 4.38 0.46 -15.72
C HIS A 58 4.91 0.54 -14.28
N VAL A 59 5.83 -0.37 -13.89
CA VAL A 59 6.55 -0.31 -12.62
C VAL A 59 8.00 0.10 -12.91
N LYS A 60 8.45 1.18 -12.27
CA LYS A 60 9.82 1.68 -12.39
C LYS A 60 10.63 1.24 -11.18
N LYS A 61 11.95 1.15 -11.34
CA LYS A 61 12.85 0.95 -10.22
C LYS A 61 12.87 2.20 -9.35
N GLY A 62 12.61 2.04 -8.06
CA GLY A 62 12.61 3.14 -7.09
C GLY A 62 12.49 2.64 -5.67
N ASP A 63 12.93 3.47 -4.73
CA ASP A 63 12.82 3.26 -3.29
C ASP A 63 11.63 4.06 -2.77
N LEU A 64 10.69 3.38 -2.10
CA LEU A 64 9.50 4.02 -1.51
C LEU A 64 9.84 4.97 -0.36
N LEU A 65 11.04 4.88 0.23
CA LEU A 65 11.53 5.82 1.24
C LEU A 65 12.09 7.11 0.65
N ARG A 66 12.38 7.12 -0.67
CA ARG A 66 12.95 8.28 -1.38
C ARG A 66 12.55 8.25 -2.85
N VAL A 67 11.31 8.58 -3.12
CA VAL A 67 10.75 8.55 -4.49
C VAL A 67 11.30 9.72 -5.30
N GLN A 68 11.79 9.44 -6.51
CA GLN A 68 12.27 10.45 -7.44
C GLN A 68 11.08 11.13 -8.14
N ALA A 69 10.31 11.88 -7.38
CA ALA A 69 9.17 12.67 -7.83
C ALA A 69 9.06 13.94 -6.99
N GLU A 70 8.44 14.95 -7.54
CA GLU A 70 8.16 16.20 -6.85
C GLU A 70 7.14 15.99 -5.73
N SER A 71 7.13 16.91 -4.75
CA SER A 71 6.10 16.97 -3.73
C SER A 71 4.74 17.34 -4.36
N ASP A 72 3.66 16.91 -3.73
CA ASP A 72 2.29 17.27 -4.12
C ASP A 72 1.91 16.83 -5.56
N GLY A 73 2.54 15.77 -6.06
CA GLY A 73 2.41 15.31 -7.44
C GLY A 73 1.26 14.32 -7.69
N TYR A 74 0.67 13.71 -6.67
CA TYR A 74 -0.28 12.61 -6.83
C TYR A 74 -1.61 12.88 -6.13
N ASP A 75 -2.71 12.44 -6.76
CA ASP A 75 -4.05 12.40 -6.17
C ASP A 75 -4.19 11.29 -5.16
N GLY A 76 -3.56 10.16 -5.45
CA GLY A 76 -3.58 8.97 -4.62
C GLY A 76 -2.27 8.23 -4.58
N LEU A 77 -2.07 7.56 -3.46
CA LEU A 77 -1.03 6.53 -3.31
C LEU A 77 -1.70 5.25 -2.84
N ILE A 78 -1.17 4.12 -3.29
CA ILE A 78 -1.55 2.81 -2.76
C ILE A 78 -0.29 2.06 -2.33
N SER A 79 -0.35 1.36 -1.21
CA SER A 79 0.73 0.49 -0.76
C SER A 79 0.15 -0.75 -0.09
N GLN A 80 0.57 -1.92 -0.53
CA GLN A 80 0.08 -3.19 -0.04
C GLN A 80 1.27 -4.10 0.28
N CYS A 81 1.49 -4.38 1.58
CA CYS A 81 2.59 -5.22 2.09
C CYS A 81 3.99 -4.71 1.69
N ALA A 82 4.23 -3.41 1.67
CA ALA A 82 5.51 -2.84 1.25
C ALA A 82 6.19 -1.95 2.29
N PHE A 83 5.43 -1.21 3.11
CA PHE A 83 6.03 -0.33 4.13
C PHE A 83 6.78 -1.12 5.20
N TYR A 84 6.24 -2.26 5.64
CA TYR A 84 6.95 -3.14 6.58
C TYR A 84 8.29 -3.60 6.03
N LEU A 85 8.33 -3.97 4.73
CA LEU A 85 9.55 -4.44 4.08
C LEU A 85 10.61 -3.35 3.88
N SER A 86 10.23 -2.07 3.95
CA SER A 86 11.17 -0.95 3.86
C SER A 86 12.11 -0.84 5.06
N GLY A 87 11.72 -1.39 6.20
CA GLY A 87 12.46 -1.31 7.46
C GLY A 87 12.30 0.02 8.20
N ASP A 88 11.64 1.03 7.62
CA ASP A 88 11.38 2.34 8.24
C ASP A 88 9.97 2.84 7.90
N ILE A 89 8.97 2.28 8.60
CA ILE A 89 7.56 2.63 8.41
C ILE A 89 7.29 4.13 8.63
N PRO A 90 7.84 4.79 9.67
CA PRO A 90 7.69 6.24 9.83
C PRO A 90 8.21 7.05 8.65
N ALA A 91 9.36 6.68 8.07
CA ALA A 91 9.89 7.37 6.89
C ALA A 91 9.01 7.13 5.66
N ALA A 92 8.47 5.90 5.49
CA ALA A 92 7.54 5.59 4.40
C ALA A 92 6.27 6.44 4.47
N PHE A 93 5.67 6.62 5.65
CA PHE A 93 4.51 7.51 5.83
C PHE A 93 4.85 8.98 5.55
N ARG A 94 6.00 9.47 6.01
CA ARG A 94 6.43 10.85 5.70
C ARG A 94 6.65 11.07 4.22
N GLU A 95 7.26 10.12 3.53
CA GLU A 95 7.47 10.20 2.08
C GLU A 95 6.14 10.13 1.32
N ALA A 96 5.22 9.26 1.72
CA ALA A 96 3.87 9.22 1.17
C ALA A 96 3.13 10.56 1.38
N TYR A 97 3.23 11.15 2.57
CA TYR A 97 2.66 12.48 2.82
C TYR A 97 3.24 13.57 1.92
N ARG A 98 4.57 13.55 1.70
CA ARG A 98 5.24 14.49 0.79
C ARG A 98 4.73 14.38 -0.65
N LEU A 99 4.52 13.17 -1.13
CA LEU A 99 4.13 12.90 -2.52
C LEU A 99 2.69 13.27 -2.85
N LEU A 100 1.79 13.19 -1.87
CA LEU A 100 0.38 13.53 -2.05
C LEU A 100 0.17 15.03 -2.10
N ARG A 101 -0.69 15.48 -3.01
CA ARG A 101 -1.19 16.85 -3.01
C ARG A 101 -2.16 17.08 -1.85
N PRO A 102 -2.43 18.34 -1.44
CA PRO A 102 -3.53 18.65 -0.53
C PRO A 102 -4.85 18.05 -1.05
N GLY A 103 -5.61 17.41 -0.18
CA GLY A 103 -6.81 16.63 -0.52
C GLY A 103 -6.53 15.21 -1.03
N GLY A 104 -5.26 14.84 -1.25
CA GLY A 104 -4.87 13.51 -1.72
C GLY A 104 -5.06 12.40 -0.68
N VAL A 105 -5.04 11.14 -1.13
CA VAL A 105 -5.40 9.97 -0.31
C VAL A 105 -4.34 8.89 -0.40
N LEU A 106 -3.89 8.39 0.76
CA LEU A 106 -3.10 7.17 0.87
C LEU A 106 -4.02 5.98 1.20
N MET A 107 -3.97 4.95 0.37
CA MET A 107 -4.59 3.64 0.58
C MET A 107 -3.51 2.67 1.06
N TYR A 108 -3.58 2.24 2.30
CA TYR A 108 -2.54 1.44 2.95
C TYR A 108 -3.08 0.14 3.52
N THR A 109 -2.40 -0.98 3.25
CA THR A 109 -2.56 -2.24 3.97
C THR A 109 -1.21 -2.89 4.20
N ASP A 110 -0.94 -3.31 5.42
CA ASP A 110 0.33 -3.99 5.72
C ASP A 110 0.27 -4.82 7.01
N VAL A 111 1.29 -5.65 7.19
CA VAL A 111 1.57 -6.33 8.44
C VAL A 111 2.02 -5.32 9.48
N CYS A 112 1.51 -5.44 10.70
CA CYS A 112 1.86 -4.58 11.81
C CYS A 112 2.23 -5.37 13.08
N PHE A 113 3.29 -4.94 13.76
CA PHE A 113 3.65 -5.38 15.12
C PHE A 113 3.28 -4.32 16.17
N ALA A 114 3.05 -3.11 15.71
CA ALA A 114 2.46 -1.99 16.44
C ALA A 114 1.45 -1.31 15.51
N PRO A 115 0.40 -0.67 16.03
CA PRO A 115 -0.60 0.01 15.21
C PRO A 115 0.04 1.03 14.26
N ALA A 116 -0.30 0.98 12.97
CA ALA A 116 0.19 1.93 11.96
C ALA A 116 -0.50 3.30 12.09
N ARG A 117 -1.70 3.35 12.64
CA ARG A 117 -2.49 4.58 12.78
C ARG A 117 -1.73 5.72 13.49
N PRO A 118 -1.12 5.55 14.69
CA PRO A 118 -0.39 6.64 15.33
C PRO A 118 0.82 7.13 14.51
N ILE A 119 1.42 6.24 13.70
CA ILE A 119 2.56 6.58 12.84
C ILE A 119 2.08 7.45 11.66
N ALA A 120 0.94 7.10 11.06
CA ALA A 120 0.33 7.88 9.99
C ALA A 120 -0.11 9.28 10.49
N GLU A 121 -0.76 9.35 11.66
CA GLU A 121 -1.15 10.61 12.31
C GLU A 121 0.08 11.50 12.62
N ALA A 122 1.17 10.91 13.10
CA ALA A 122 2.43 11.63 13.35
C ALA A 122 3.11 12.14 12.06
N ALA A 123 2.84 11.51 10.91
CA ALA A 123 3.30 11.98 9.61
C ALA A 123 2.41 13.11 9.02
N GLY A 124 1.28 13.45 9.66
CA GLY A 124 0.37 14.51 9.26
C GLY A 124 -0.95 14.04 8.63
N PHE A 125 -1.18 12.74 8.54
CA PHE A 125 -2.40 12.20 7.92
C PHE A 125 -3.62 12.31 8.84
N GLU A 126 -4.78 12.62 8.25
CA GLU A 126 -6.08 12.35 8.82
C GLU A 126 -6.50 10.90 8.51
N ILE A 127 -6.93 10.13 9.50
CA ILE A 127 -7.41 8.77 9.29
C ILE A 127 -8.91 8.79 8.96
N ARG A 128 -9.25 8.54 7.68
CA ARG A 128 -10.62 8.51 7.17
C ARG A 128 -11.28 7.15 7.32
N TYR A 129 -10.50 6.08 7.30
CA TYR A 129 -10.96 4.71 7.50
C TYR A 129 -9.88 3.87 8.17
N TYR A 130 -10.29 2.97 9.07
CA TYR A 130 -9.44 1.99 9.74
C TYR A 130 -10.16 0.65 9.85
N GLU A 131 -9.43 -0.44 9.60
CA GLU A 131 -9.92 -1.80 9.84
C GLU A 131 -8.78 -2.72 10.28
N ASP A 132 -9.05 -3.51 11.32
CA ASP A 132 -8.21 -4.65 11.69
C ASP A 132 -8.56 -5.85 10.80
N MET A 133 -7.66 -6.19 9.90
CA MET A 133 -7.78 -7.31 8.96
C MET A 133 -6.96 -8.53 9.39
N SER A 134 -6.59 -8.64 10.66
CA SER A 134 -5.72 -9.70 11.16
C SER A 134 -6.31 -11.12 10.99
N ALA A 135 -7.63 -11.24 10.93
CA ALA A 135 -8.30 -12.50 10.62
C ALA A 135 -8.00 -12.94 9.17
N LEU A 136 -8.17 -12.03 8.20
CA LEU A 136 -7.86 -12.28 6.79
C LEU A 136 -6.39 -12.61 6.58
N TRP A 137 -5.48 -11.92 7.28
CA TRP A 137 -4.06 -12.23 7.27
C TRP A 137 -3.77 -13.64 7.76
N ARG A 138 -4.36 -14.08 8.85
CA ARG A 138 -4.17 -15.44 9.37
C ARG A 138 -4.63 -16.50 8.39
N GLU A 139 -5.76 -16.34 7.75
CA GLU A 139 -6.27 -17.26 6.72
C GLU A 139 -5.31 -17.33 5.54
N TYR A 140 -4.89 -16.18 5.01
CA TYR A 140 -3.91 -16.07 3.93
C TYR A 140 -2.59 -16.76 4.28
N TYR A 141 -2.07 -16.55 5.50
CA TYR A 141 -0.82 -17.13 5.95
C TYR A 141 -0.91 -18.64 6.15
N ILE A 142 -1.99 -19.14 6.73
CA ILE A 142 -2.26 -20.57 6.87
C ILE A 142 -2.31 -21.23 5.49
N GLU A 143 -3.00 -20.66 4.54
CA GLU A 143 -3.07 -21.18 3.17
C GLU A 143 -1.68 -21.19 2.49
N ALA A 144 -0.88 -20.14 2.69
CA ALA A 144 0.48 -20.07 2.18
C ALA A 144 1.39 -21.17 2.79
N LEU A 145 1.23 -21.45 4.09
CA LEU A 145 1.94 -22.56 4.78
C LEU A 145 1.56 -23.91 4.15
N TRP A 146 0.27 -24.18 3.95
CA TRP A 146 -0.22 -25.42 3.34
C TRP A 146 0.32 -25.65 1.93
N ARG A 147 0.48 -24.57 1.17
CA ARG A 147 1.01 -24.61 -0.20
C ARG A 147 2.54 -24.61 -0.27
N GLY A 148 3.25 -24.52 0.85
CA GLY A 148 4.70 -24.42 0.89
C GLY A 148 5.25 -23.12 0.28
N THR A 149 4.42 -22.08 0.21
CA THR A 149 4.77 -20.78 -0.36
C THR A 149 4.89 -19.68 0.70
N ALA A 150 4.85 -20.05 1.98
CA ALA A 150 4.98 -19.14 3.11
C ALA A 150 6.42 -18.66 3.29
N ASP A 151 7.02 -18.11 2.26
CA ASP A 151 8.25 -17.32 2.38
C ASP A 151 7.88 -15.89 2.81
N CYS A 152 7.13 -15.83 3.90
CA CYS A 152 6.58 -14.60 4.40
C CYS A 152 7.58 -13.88 5.26
N CYS A 153 8.53 -13.15 4.64
CA CYS A 153 9.08 -11.94 5.21
C CYS A 153 9.80 -12.12 6.57
N GLY A 154 10.18 -13.35 6.95
CA GLY A 154 10.83 -13.59 8.24
C GLY A 154 10.01 -13.17 9.44
N ILE A 155 8.67 -13.08 9.31
CA ILE A 155 7.77 -12.66 10.37
C ILE A 155 7.87 -13.64 11.52
N LYS A 156 8.48 -13.20 12.60
CA LYS A 156 8.58 -13.93 13.87
C LYS A 156 7.70 -13.21 14.88
N GLY A 157 6.74 -13.93 15.44
CA GLY A 157 5.89 -13.42 16.50
C GLY A 157 4.45 -13.14 16.06
N ARG A 158 3.69 -12.56 16.98
CA ARG A 158 2.28 -12.22 16.77
C ARG A 158 2.19 -10.89 16.02
N CYS A 159 1.72 -10.91 14.79
CA CYS A 159 1.48 -9.70 14.00
C CYS A 159 0.00 -9.53 13.69
N GLY A 160 -0.40 -8.28 13.50
CA GLY A 160 -1.66 -7.89 12.92
C GLY A 160 -1.54 -7.58 11.44
N TYR A 161 -2.66 -7.26 10.83
CA TYR A 161 -2.76 -6.72 9.48
C TYR A 161 -3.82 -5.65 9.46
N GLU A 162 -3.50 -4.47 8.99
CA GLU A 162 -4.36 -3.30 9.08
C GLU A 162 -4.63 -2.69 7.70
N MET A 163 -5.83 -2.12 7.55
CA MET A 163 -6.16 -1.22 6.44
C MET A 163 -6.37 0.19 6.96
N LEU A 164 -5.75 1.16 6.31
CA LEU A 164 -5.95 2.58 6.53
C LEU A 164 -6.27 3.28 5.21
N ILE A 165 -7.24 4.19 5.23
CA ILE A 165 -7.41 5.22 4.22
C ILE A 165 -7.11 6.54 4.89
N CYS A 166 -6.05 7.20 4.44
CA CYS A 166 -5.49 8.39 5.07
C CYS A 166 -5.60 9.58 4.13
N GLY A 167 -6.10 10.71 4.61
CA GLY A 167 -6.18 11.96 3.85
C GLY A 167 -5.01 12.89 4.18
N LYS A 168 -4.55 13.65 3.20
CA LYS A 168 -3.71 14.83 3.38
C LYS A 168 -4.59 16.06 3.23
N ASP A 169 -4.67 16.90 4.27
CA ASP A 169 -5.38 18.19 4.23
C ASP A 169 -4.58 19.28 3.52
#